data_21247f798ca2e3a8d5293e2d8b177320
#
_entry.id   21247f798ca2e3a8d5293e2d8b177320
#
_cell.length_a   1.000
_cell.length_b   1.000
_cell.length_c   1.000
_cell.angle_alpha   90.00
_cell.angle_beta   90.00
_cell.angle_gamma   90.00
#
_symmetry.space_group_name_H-M   'P 1'
#
loop_
_entity.id
_entity.type
_entity.pdbx_description
1 polymer ?
#
loop_
_entity_poly.entity_id
_entity_poly.type
_entity_poly.pdbx_seq_one_letter_code
_entity_poly.pdbx_strand_id
1 'polypeptide(L)'
;MSTQRLEFTEWKPDLPDTAGSLNDAKNVYPVGIGYSALPSAAEYSTPASENLNSVFAAKFGTTIEVFAGSATEIFKLNLATLDLTSVSKAGGYSGDGVWKFEQFGEVVLACNGTEKIQAWTIGTSTAFADVAAAAPAPKDIAIVRDFVFAGSMSVGDEFNKVQWSDINDETDWVSSSTSQSDYQIIPDGGNIQAITGGEFGLIFSENSVTRASYIGSPLFFQMDTISNGQGCLEGNSVINYGNLSFWLSDDGWYSSNGEIVTNIGLEKVDRFFFERADITKLNTISVAIDPVKNLVIWNFANTSGNRELLIYHWELQRWSRADTISDTVGTMTSITTSLEGLSSVFGYTDIDAMPASLDSRLFIGNKFLLAGTKLNKIVTFTGQPITPQLITTDVEVGYNSVVTLARPQIDNGTAQVAVASRRELDDNIEFGAFVPATSEGRCSLRSAGRYHRFNVQPTGNWEIAMSVDVDLKP
;
A
#
# COMPACT_ATOMS: atom_id res chain seq x y z
N MET A 1 26.96 -10.44 -35.49
CA MET A 1 25.99 -10.60 -34.39
C MET A 1 26.59 -9.97 -33.17
N SER A 2 25.89 -9.06 -32.56
CA SER A 2 26.22 -8.56 -31.22
C SER A 2 25.12 -8.98 -30.26
N THR A 3 25.51 -9.61 -29.14
CA THR A 3 24.60 -9.86 -28.05
C THR A 3 24.65 -8.68 -27.12
N GLN A 4 23.49 -8.12 -26.79
CA GLN A 4 23.33 -7.01 -25.85
C GLN A 4 22.49 -7.47 -24.67
N ARG A 5 22.95 -7.19 -23.44
CA ARG A 5 22.19 -7.43 -22.23
C ARG A 5 21.37 -6.18 -21.87
N LEU A 6 20.07 -6.35 -21.68
CA LEU A 6 19.13 -5.34 -21.23
C LEU A 6 18.69 -5.71 -19.81
N GLU A 7 19.25 -5.03 -18.85
CA GLU A 7 18.92 -5.25 -17.43
C GLU A 7 17.56 -4.64 -17.09
N PHE A 8 16.78 -5.32 -16.24
CA PHE A 8 15.54 -4.79 -15.72
C PHE A 8 15.86 -3.86 -14.55
N THR A 9 16.21 -2.63 -14.91
CA THR A 9 16.60 -1.59 -13.98
C THR A 9 15.38 -0.90 -13.36
N GLU A 10 15.42 0.39 -13.16
CA GLU A 10 14.37 1.16 -12.54
C GLU A 10 13.24 1.49 -13.54
N TRP A 11 11.99 1.36 -13.10
CA TRP A 11 10.83 1.82 -13.86
C TRP A 11 10.63 3.32 -13.61
N LYS A 12 10.71 4.10 -14.67
CA LYS A 12 10.60 5.57 -14.67
C LYS A 12 9.75 6.04 -15.86
N PRO A 13 8.43 5.89 -15.80
CA PRO A 13 7.56 6.25 -16.91
C PRO A 13 7.55 7.74 -17.23
N ASP A 14 8.00 8.60 -16.31
CA ASP A 14 8.06 10.06 -16.53
C ASP A 14 9.23 10.49 -17.41
N LEU A 15 10.21 9.61 -17.60
CA LEU A 15 11.35 9.87 -18.49
C LEU A 15 11.03 9.50 -19.95
N PRO A 16 11.75 10.09 -20.91
CA PRO A 16 11.62 9.71 -22.31
C PRO A 16 11.92 8.23 -22.58
N ASP A 17 11.30 7.67 -23.60
CA ASP A 17 11.44 6.26 -24.03
C ASP A 17 12.88 5.78 -24.28
N THR A 18 13.81 6.71 -24.46
CA THR A 18 15.25 6.45 -24.70
C THR A 18 16.11 6.56 -23.45
N ALA A 19 15.51 6.80 -22.28
CA ALA A 19 16.26 7.12 -21.05
C ALA A 19 16.96 5.92 -20.38
N GLY A 20 16.90 4.73 -20.95
CA GLY A 20 17.61 3.54 -20.45
C GLY A 20 17.01 2.88 -19.21
N SER A 21 15.86 3.32 -18.74
CA SER A 21 15.05 2.68 -17.68
C SER A 21 14.01 1.73 -18.28
N LEU A 22 13.29 0.98 -17.44
CA LEU A 22 12.12 0.24 -17.92
C LEU A 22 11.00 1.21 -18.29
N ASN A 23 10.30 0.92 -19.38
CA ASN A 23 9.10 1.62 -19.81
C ASN A 23 7.87 1.16 -19.01
N ASP A 24 7.83 -0.14 -18.64
CA ASP A 24 6.78 -0.68 -17.77
C ASP A 24 7.30 -1.82 -16.89
N ALA A 25 6.85 -1.84 -15.63
CA ALA A 25 7.08 -2.89 -14.66
C ALA A 25 5.74 -3.21 -13.96
N LYS A 26 4.95 -4.08 -14.59
CA LYS A 26 3.56 -4.33 -14.21
C LYS A 26 3.39 -5.72 -13.58
N ASN A 27 2.58 -5.82 -12.52
CA ASN A 27 2.27 -7.04 -11.75
C ASN A 27 3.51 -7.68 -11.11
N VAL A 28 4.45 -6.86 -10.74
CA VAL A 28 5.73 -7.21 -10.14
C VAL A 28 6.09 -6.23 -9.03
N TYR A 29 7.03 -6.60 -8.17
CA TYR A 29 7.64 -5.67 -7.22
C TYR A 29 9.17 -5.68 -7.34
N PRO A 30 9.85 -4.55 -7.06
CA PRO A 30 11.30 -4.45 -7.18
C PRO A 30 12.01 -5.35 -6.15
N VAL A 31 13.11 -5.98 -6.59
CA VAL A 31 14.09 -6.68 -5.74
C VAL A 31 15.50 -6.24 -6.13
N GLY A 32 16.52 -6.62 -5.36
CA GLY A 32 17.87 -6.09 -5.52
C GLY A 32 18.41 -6.07 -6.96
N ILE A 33 18.22 -7.14 -7.71
CA ILE A 33 18.76 -7.31 -9.07
C ILE A 33 17.70 -7.38 -10.17
N GLY A 34 16.46 -6.96 -9.90
CA GLY A 34 15.38 -7.03 -10.88
C GLY A 34 14.01 -6.92 -10.26
N TYR A 35 13.10 -7.81 -10.64
CA TYR A 35 11.72 -7.83 -10.17
C TYR A 35 11.27 -9.24 -9.83
N SER A 36 10.33 -9.34 -8.88
CA SER A 36 9.67 -10.58 -8.48
C SER A 36 8.15 -10.47 -8.65
N ALA A 37 7.46 -11.62 -8.69
CA ALA A 37 6.03 -11.68 -8.88
C ALA A 37 5.25 -11.12 -7.69
N LEU A 38 4.28 -10.24 -7.94
CA LEU A 38 3.34 -9.82 -6.92
C LEU A 38 2.19 -10.84 -6.85
N PRO A 39 1.92 -11.45 -5.68
CA PRO A 39 0.74 -12.28 -5.50
C PRO A 39 -0.54 -11.46 -5.72
N SER A 40 -1.55 -12.07 -6.36
CA SER A 40 -2.84 -11.41 -6.54
C SER A 40 -3.67 -11.41 -5.25
N ALA A 41 -4.66 -10.52 -5.18
CA ALA A 41 -5.64 -10.54 -4.11
C ALA A 41 -6.57 -11.75 -4.26
N ALA A 42 -6.73 -12.52 -3.21
CA ALA A 42 -7.64 -13.67 -3.10
C ALA A 42 -8.62 -13.45 -1.95
N GLU A 43 -9.86 -13.91 -2.12
CA GLU A 43 -10.89 -13.82 -1.07
C GLU A 43 -10.46 -14.63 0.16
N TYR A 44 -10.63 -14.04 1.34
CA TYR A 44 -10.21 -14.62 2.61
C TYR A 44 -11.37 -14.86 3.56
N SER A 45 -12.33 -13.93 3.68
CA SER A 45 -13.47 -14.05 4.57
C SER A 45 -14.76 -14.42 3.85
N THR A 46 -15.76 -14.89 4.61
CA THR A 46 -17.16 -14.86 4.16
C THR A 46 -17.66 -13.43 4.03
N PRO A 47 -18.74 -13.18 3.26
CA PRO A 47 -19.24 -11.84 3.05
C PRO A 47 -19.85 -11.23 4.32
N ALA A 48 -19.53 -9.97 4.62
CA ALA A 48 -20.22 -9.15 5.60
C ALA A 48 -21.60 -8.69 5.09
N SER A 49 -22.40 -8.07 5.96
CA SER A 49 -23.70 -7.47 5.61
C SER A 49 -23.54 -6.22 4.73
N GLU A 50 -22.38 -5.53 4.78
CA GLU A 50 -22.10 -4.29 4.10
C GLU A 50 -20.75 -4.32 3.39
N ASN A 51 -20.55 -3.38 2.44
CA ASN A 51 -19.25 -3.20 1.79
C ASN A 51 -18.22 -2.65 2.78
N LEU A 52 -17.05 -3.25 2.77
CA LEU A 52 -15.95 -2.90 3.65
C LEU A 52 -15.07 -1.82 3.02
N ASN A 53 -14.54 -0.93 3.85
CA ASN A 53 -13.65 0.17 3.43
C ASN A 53 -12.30 0.17 4.14
N SER A 54 -12.11 -0.66 5.15
CA SER A 54 -10.85 -0.77 5.90
C SER A 54 -10.69 -2.17 6.52
N VAL A 55 -9.45 -2.53 6.82
CA VAL A 55 -9.10 -3.75 7.55
C VAL A 55 -7.92 -3.46 8.48
N PHE A 56 -7.98 -3.99 9.70
CA PHE A 56 -6.96 -3.80 10.72
C PHE A 56 -6.81 -5.05 11.59
N ALA A 57 -5.59 -5.40 11.96
CA ALA A 57 -5.33 -6.50 12.88
C ALA A 57 -4.62 -5.97 14.13
N ALA A 58 -5.14 -6.30 15.28
CA ALA A 58 -4.58 -6.00 16.59
C ALA A 58 -4.07 -7.26 17.27
N LYS A 59 -3.02 -7.11 18.09
CA LYS A 59 -2.44 -8.22 18.84
C LYS A 59 -2.06 -7.77 20.25
N PHE A 60 -2.56 -8.47 21.25
CA PHE A 60 -2.15 -8.30 22.63
C PHE A 60 -1.87 -9.66 23.28
N GLY A 61 -0.68 -9.86 23.79
CA GLY A 61 -0.23 -11.16 24.27
C GLY A 61 -0.28 -12.22 23.17
N THR A 62 -1.09 -13.25 23.37
CA THR A 62 -1.35 -14.32 22.39
C THR A 62 -2.62 -14.12 21.57
N THR A 63 -3.45 -13.13 21.93
CA THR A 63 -4.74 -12.86 21.30
C THR A 63 -4.53 -11.98 20.08
N ILE A 64 -5.08 -12.41 18.94
CA ILE A 64 -5.15 -11.65 17.70
C ILE A 64 -6.62 -11.41 17.39
N GLU A 65 -6.96 -10.18 17.04
CA GLU A 65 -8.29 -9.81 16.60
C GLU A 65 -8.17 -8.99 15.31
N VAL A 66 -9.03 -9.32 14.34
CA VAL A 66 -9.06 -8.66 13.04
C VAL A 66 -10.39 -7.94 12.91
N PHE A 67 -10.32 -6.66 12.58
CA PHE A 67 -11.47 -5.78 12.39
C PHE A 67 -11.54 -5.31 10.95
N ALA A 68 -12.75 -5.04 10.50
CA ALA A 68 -13.03 -4.42 9.21
C ALA A 68 -14.13 -3.39 9.39
N GLY A 69 -13.96 -2.21 8.78
CA GLY A 69 -14.94 -1.14 8.83
C GLY A 69 -15.79 -1.09 7.56
N SER A 70 -17.04 -0.70 7.72
CA SER A 70 -17.94 -0.29 6.64
C SER A 70 -18.40 1.14 6.86
N ALA A 71 -19.38 1.64 6.08
CA ALA A 71 -19.93 2.97 6.29
C ALA A 71 -20.62 3.11 7.65
N THR A 72 -21.34 2.07 8.11
CA THR A 72 -22.21 2.15 9.29
C THR A 72 -21.87 1.13 10.39
N GLU A 73 -20.95 0.22 10.14
CA GLU A 73 -20.61 -0.86 11.09
C GLU A 73 -19.10 -1.12 11.17
N ILE A 74 -18.68 -1.70 12.30
CA ILE A 74 -17.39 -2.34 12.47
C ILE A 74 -17.64 -3.83 12.66
N PHE A 75 -16.93 -4.64 11.90
CA PHE A 75 -16.98 -6.09 11.95
C PHE A 75 -15.72 -6.66 12.59
N LYS A 76 -15.88 -7.78 13.26
CA LYS A 76 -14.77 -8.61 13.75
C LYS A 76 -14.76 -9.94 12.99
N LEU A 77 -13.60 -10.34 12.53
CA LEU A 77 -13.39 -11.62 11.88
C LEU A 77 -13.29 -12.74 12.93
N ASN A 78 -14.13 -13.73 12.79
CA ASN A 78 -13.98 -14.98 13.53
C ASN A 78 -12.87 -15.81 12.88
N LEU A 79 -11.75 -15.98 13.57
CA LEU A 79 -10.55 -16.63 13.03
C LEU A 79 -10.73 -18.16 12.86
N ALA A 80 -11.80 -18.76 13.41
CA ALA A 80 -12.08 -20.19 13.28
C ALA A 80 -13.03 -20.51 12.11
N THR A 81 -13.89 -19.57 11.70
CA THR A 81 -14.90 -19.78 10.64
C THR A 81 -14.73 -18.81 9.47
N LEU A 82 -13.89 -17.80 9.63
CA LEU A 82 -13.69 -16.68 8.70
C LEU A 82 -14.94 -15.83 8.44
N ASP A 83 -15.90 -15.90 9.37
CA ASP A 83 -17.12 -15.10 9.32
C ASP A 83 -16.89 -13.71 9.91
N LEU A 84 -17.53 -12.73 9.30
CA LEU A 84 -17.54 -11.34 9.78
C LEU A 84 -18.82 -11.08 10.56
N THR A 85 -18.66 -10.74 11.85
CA THR A 85 -19.77 -10.41 12.75
C THR A 85 -19.69 -8.96 13.19
N SER A 86 -20.82 -8.24 13.17
CA SER A 86 -20.86 -6.85 13.65
C SER A 86 -20.53 -6.78 15.14
N VAL A 87 -19.63 -5.87 15.47
CA VAL A 87 -19.22 -5.54 16.84
C VAL A 87 -19.36 -4.04 17.12
N SER A 88 -20.20 -3.40 16.33
CA SER A 88 -20.52 -1.97 16.45
C SER A 88 -21.19 -1.67 17.79
N LYS A 89 -21.14 -0.39 18.24
CA LYS A 89 -22.01 0.08 19.33
C LYS A 89 -23.49 -0.08 18.96
N ALA A 90 -24.33 -0.13 19.96
CA ALA A 90 -25.78 -0.22 19.75
C ALA A 90 -26.28 0.96 18.90
N GLY A 91 -26.98 0.64 17.80
CA GLY A 91 -27.48 1.62 16.84
C GLY A 91 -26.55 1.91 15.65
N GLY A 92 -25.37 1.30 15.60
CA GLY A 92 -24.41 1.50 14.51
C GLY A 92 -23.78 2.88 14.53
N TYR A 93 -23.26 3.28 13.38
CA TYR A 93 -22.54 4.54 13.19
C TYR A 93 -23.15 5.38 12.06
N SER A 94 -22.81 6.66 12.04
CA SER A 94 -23.17 7.59 10.98
C SER A 94 -21.93 8.03 10.21
N GLY A 95 -22.15 8.50 8.97
CA GLY A 95 -21.09 8.98 8.10
C GLY A 95 -20.71 7.95 7.04
N ASP A 96 -19.89 8.42 6.11
CA ASP A 96 -19.33 7.66 4.98
C ASP A 96 -17.79 7.62 5.02
N GLY A 97 -17.21 8.01 6.15
CA GLY A 97 -15.78 8.04 6.36
C GLY A 97 -15.15 6.64 6.37
N VAL A 98 -13.88 6.61 5.99
CA VAL A 98 -13.05 5.39 6.12
C VAL A 98 -12.64 5.26 7.58
N TRP A 99 -12.82 4.08 8.15
CA TRP A 99 -12.36 3.82 9.50
C TRP A 99 -10.83 3.77 9.55
N LYS A 100 -10.27 4.55 10.47
CA LYS A 100 -8.87 4.49 10.88
C LYS A 100 -8.79 3.79 12.22
N PHE A 101 -7.84 2.87 12.35
CA PHE A 101 -7.63 2.08 13.56
C PHE A 101 -6.21 2.25 14.05
N GLU A 102 -6.06 2.35 15.37
CA GLU A 102 -4.77 2.34 16.05
C GLU A 102 -4.83 1.45 17.30
N GLN A 103 -3.72 0.88 17.67
CA GLN A 103 -3.64 0.07 18.88
C GLN A 103 -2.86 0.80 19.97
N PHE A 104 -3.49 1.04 21.10
CA PHE A 104 -2.89 1.61 22.31
C PHE A 104 -2.88 0.57 23.43
N GLY A 105 -1.74 -0.09 23.61
CA GLY A 105 -1.63 -1.20 24.57
C GLY A 105 -2.57 -2.35 24.25
N GLU A 106 -3.53 -2.61 25.17
CA GLU A 106 -4.57 -3.62 24.97
C GLU A 106 -5.84 -3.09 24.33
N VAL A 107 -5.91 -1.78 24.06
CA VAL A 107 -7.10 -1.13 23.50
C VAL A 107 -6.90 -0.86 22.00
N VAL A 108 -7.88 -1.22 21.19
CA VAL A 108 -8.00 -0.80 19.79
C VAL A 108 -8.88 0.43 19.75
N LEU A 109 -8.37 1.50 19.20
CA LEU A 109 -9.07 2.75 18.97
C LEU A 109 -9.47 2.85 17.51
N ALA A 110 -10.66 3.40 17.24
CA ALA A 110 -11.16 3.61 15.90
C ALA A 110 -11.84 4.97 15.75
N CYS A 111 -11.65 5.63 14.59
CA CYS A 111 -12.32 6.88 14.24
C CYS A 111 -12.75 6.87 12.77
N ASN A 112 -13.74 7.69 12.41
CA ASN A 112 -14.25 7.83 11.04
C ASN A 112 -14.54 9.28 10.63
N GLY A 113 -14.11 10.27 11.43
CA GLY A 113 -14.36 11.69 11.18
C GLY A 113 -15.73 12.21 11.62
N THR A 114 -16.65 11.34 12.02
CA THR A 114 -18.02 11.71 12.42
C THR A 114 -18.33 11.32 13.85
N GLU A 115 -17.93 10.12 14.22
CA GLU A 115 -18.16 9.55 15.55
C GLU A 115 -17.00 9.90 16.49
N LYS A 116 -17.28 9.96 17.79
CA LYS A 116 -16.24 9.98 18.83
C LYS A 116 -15.31 8.78 18.64
N ILE A 117 -14.09 8.90 19.14
CA ILE A 117 -13.16 7.77 19.17
C ILE A 117 -13.84 6.58 19.83
N GLN A 118 -13.90 5.47 19.13
CA GLN A 118 -14.42 4.20 19.60
C GLN A 118 -13.29 3.35 20.18
N ALA A 119 -13.56 2.61 21.25
CA ALA A 119 -12.60 1.77 21.94
C ALA A 119 -13.07 0.33 22.02
N TRP A 120 -12.10 -0.60 21.90
CA TRP A 120 -12.28 -2.03 22.07
C TRP A 120 -11.12 -2.60 22.87
N THR A 121 -11.37 -3.24 24.01
CA THR A 121 -10.34 -3.94 24.79
C THR A 121 -10.19 -5.37 24.27
N ILE A 122 -9.00 -5.72 23.79
CA ILE A 122 -8.68 -7.02 23.18
C ILE A 122 -8.94 -8.14 24.19
N GLY A 123 -9.66 -9.18 23.75
CA GLY A 123 -10.00 -10.34 24.54
C GLY A 123 -11.10 -10.12 25.59
N THR A 124 -11.62 -8.91 25.76
CA THR A 124 -12.62 -8.58 26.81
C THR A 124 -13.89 -7.98 26.22
N SER A 125 -13.79 -7.02 25.30
CA SER A 125 -14.96 -6.34 24.75
C SER A 125 -15.80 -7.24 23.86
N THR A 126 -17.12 -6.97 23.83
CA THR A 126 -18.09 -7.64 22.95
C THR A 126 -18.68 -6.69 21.91
N ALA A 127 -18.51 -5.38 22.10
CA ALA A 127 -18.86 -4.33 21.15
C ALA A 127 -17.92 -3.12 21.37
N PHE A 128 -17.72 -2.33 20.33
CA PHE A 128 -17.09 -1.01 20.45
C PHE A 128 -17.99 -0.06 21.25
N ALA A 129 -17.38 0.89 21.92
CA ALA A 129 -18.07 1.95 22.64
C ALA A 129 -17.25 3.25 22.56
N ASP A 130 -17.89 4.40 22.80
CA ASP A 130 -17.17 5.66 22.89
C ASP A 130 -16.08 5.54 23.98
N VAL A 131 -14.83 5.91 23.66
CA VAL A 131 -13.70 5.78 24.60
C VAL A 131 -13.92 6.61 25.85
N ALA A 132 -14.49 7.81 25.71
CA ALA A 132 -14.88 8.69 26.82
C ALA A 132 -15.96 9.68 26.39
N ALA A 133 -16.67 10.25 27.38
CA ALA A 133 -17.69 11.26 27.10
C ALA A 133 -17.10 12.56 26.52
N ALA A 134 -15.86 12.91 26.90
CA ALA A 134 -15.14 14.09 26.42
C ALA A 134 -14.25 13.83 25.21
N ALA A 135 -14.19 12.59 24.71
CA ALA A 135 -13.38 12.25 23.56
C ALA A 135 -13.83 13.00 22.30
N PRO A 136 -12.87 13.45 21.46
CA PRO A 136 -13.17 14.13 20.20
C PRO A 136 -13.71 13.15 19.13
N ALA A 137 -14.20 13.73 18.01
CA ALA A 137 -14.60 13.00 16.82
C ALA A 137 -13.64 13.36 15.66
N PRO A 138 -12.43 12.76 15.62
CA PRO A 138 -11.40 13.12 14.67
C PRO A 138 -11.54 12.36 13.34
N LYS A 139 -10.97 12.94 12.27
CA LYS A 139 -10.79 12.25 10.98
C LYS A 139 -9.66 11.21 11.06
N ASP A 140 -8.63 11.48 11.86
CA ASP A 140 -7.48 10.61 12.00
C ASP A 140 -6.94 10.59 13.44
N ILE A 141 -6.37 9.45 13.82
CA ILE A 141 -5.74 9.20 15.12
C ILE A 141 -4.37 8.57 14.94
N ALA A 142 -3.47 8.85 15.87
CA ALA A 142 -2.15 8.22 15.91
C ALA A 142 -1.66 8.08 17.35
N ILE A 143 -0.75 7.14 17.58
CA ILE A 143 -0.10 6.97 18.88
C ILE A 143 1.28 7.64 18.85
N VAL A 144 1.42 8.73 19.58
CA VAL A 144 2.70 9.45 19.71
C VAL A 144 3.25 9.20 21.11
N ARG A 145 4.31 8.40 21.20
CA ARG A 145 4.83 7.85 22.46
C ARG A 145 3.71 7.17 23.26
N ASP A 146 3.35 7.76 24.38
CA ASP A 146 2.37 7.24 25.32
C ASP A 146 1.06 8.06 25.31
N PHE A 147 0.78 8.77 24.23
CA PHE A 147 -0.40 9.64 24.04
C PHE A 147 -1.18 9.24 22.80
N VAL A 148 -2.49 9.34 22.88
CA VAL A 148 -3.36 9.24 21.71
C VAL A 148 -3.54 10.64 21.11
N PHE A 149 -3.11 10.85 19.88
CA PHE A 149 -3.32 12.08 19.13
C PHE A 149 -4.56 11.94 18.24
N ALA A 150 -5.33 13.00 18.18
CA ALA A 150 -6.53 13.12 17.36
C ALA A 150 -6.45 14.40 16.53
N GLY A 151 -6.75 14.33 15.24
CA GLY A 151 -6.67 15.49 14.34
C GLY A 151 -7.86 15.64 13.42
N SER A 152 -8.07 16.88 12.96
CA SER A 152 -9.15 17.25 12.06
C SER A 152 -10.52 16.93 12.64
N MET A 153 -10.96 17.77 13.58
CA MET A 153 -12.24 17.58 14.25
C MET A 153 -13.37 18.15 13.39
N SER A 154 -14.26 17.32 12.90
CA SER A 154 -15.44 17.76 12.15
C SER A 154 -16.50 18.40 13.06
N VAL A 155 -16.59 17.95 14.30
CA VAL A 155 -17.48 18.56 15.30
C VAL A 155 -16.89 19.88 15.77
N GLY A 156 -17.58 20.98 15.48
CA GLY A 156 -17.13 22.33 15.80
C GLY A 156 -16.29 23.01 14.71
N ASP A 157 -16.15 22.39 13.53
CA ASP A 157 -15.37 22.91 12.39
C ASP A 157 -13.90 23.20 12.74
N GLU A 158 -13.31 22.41 13.66
CA GLU A 158 -11.93 22.56 14.12
C GLU A 158 -10.96 21.67 13.30
N PHE A 159 -10.99 21.83 11.98
CA PHE A 159 -10.23 20.97 11.06
C PHE A 159 -8.70 21.13 11.14
N ASN A 160 -8.21 22.23 11.68
CA ASN A 160 -6.79 22.52 11.88
C ASN A 160 -6.34 22.32 13.34
N LYS A 161 -7.15 21.66 14.16
CA LYS A 161 -6.86 21.35 15.56
C LYS A 161 -6.31 19.94 15.69
N VAL A 162 -5.25 19.79 16.44
CA VAL A 162 -4.77 18.55 17.00
C VAL A 162 -4.99 18.55 18.52
N GLN A 163 -5.45 17.44 19.07
CA GLN A 163 -5.67 17.24 20.49
C GLN A 163 -5.06 15.91 20.91
N TRP A 164 -4.52 15.83 22.11
CA TRP A 164 -3.96 14.59 22.64
C TRP A 164 -4.55 14.23 24.00
N SER A 165 -4.59 12.92 24.30
CA SER A 165 -5.06 12.38 25.59
C SER A 165 -4.04 12.65 26.71
N ASP A 166 -4.37 12.26 27.94
CA ASP A 166 -3.34 12.18 28.99
C ASP A 166 -2.35 11.04 28.71
N ILE A 167 -1.21 11.08 29.37
CA ILE A 167 -0.14 10.08 29.23
C ILE A 167 -0.62 8.70 29.73
N ASN A 168 -0.52 7.68 28.91
CA ASN A 168 -0.99 6.33 29.19
C ASN A 168 -2.48 6.21 29.56
N ASP A 169 -3.29 7.21 29.19
CA ASP A 169 -4.73 7.22 29.44
C ASP A 169 -5.50 7.74 28.23
N GLU A 170 -6.06 6.82 27.46
CA GLU A 170 -6.86 7.12 26.27
C GLU A 170 -8.25 7.68 26.61
N THR A 171 -8.62 7.70 27.89
CA THR A 171 -9.95 8.14 28.33
C THR A 171 -9.98 9.61 28.79
N ASP A 172 -8.82 10.19 29.16
CA ASP A 172 -8.73 11.58 29.61
C ASP A 172 -8.37 12.54 28.47
N TRP A 173 -9.34 13.37 28.08
CA TRP A 173 -9.27 14.36 27.00
C TRP A 173 -9.49 15.79 27.49
N VAL A 174 -9.48 16.01 28.82
CA VAL A 174 -9.78 17.30 29.40
C VAL A 174 -8.53 17.93 30.01
N SER A 175 -8.10 19.06 29.44
CA SER A 175 -6.96 19.79 29.95
C SER A 175 -7.24 20.24 31.40
N SER A 176 -6.32 19.89 32.31
CA SER A 176 -6.41 20.21 33.73
C SER A 176 -5.03 20.36 34.36
N SER A 177 -4.95 20.80 35.61
CA SER A 177 -3.67 20.89 36.33
C SER A 177 -3.03 19.55 36.68
N THR A 178 -3.76 18.45 36.57
CA THR A 178 -3.32 17.08 36.85
C THR A 178 -3.21 16.19 35.63
N SER A 179 -3.70 16.65 34.49
CA SER A 179 -3.65 15.94 33.20
C SER A 179 -2.65 16.61 32.25
N GLN A 180 -2.01 15.81 31.43
CA GLN A 180 -1.16 16.28 30.32
C GLN A 180 -1.96 16.40 29.01
N SER A 181 -3.26 16.09 29.04
CA SER A 181 -4.16 16.30 27.91
C SER A 181 -4.24 17.79 27.56
N ASP A 182 -4.08 18.12 26.29
CA ASP A 182 -4.21 19.49 25.78
C ASP A 182 -4.47 19.47 24.26
N TYR A 183 -4.50 20.62 23.64
CA TYR A 183 -4.66 20.76 22.19
C TYR A 183 -3.82 21.89 21.62
N GLN A 184 -3.57 21.83 20.33
CA GLN A 184 -2.91 22.88 19.57
C GLN A 184 -3.66 23.14 18.26
N ILE A 185 -3.77 24.42 17.89
CA ILE A 185 -4.25 24.82 16.57
C ILE A 185 -3.04 25.03 15.68
N ILE A 186 -3.04 24.45 14.48
CA ILE A 186 -2.01 24.66 13.46
C ILE A 186 -2.50 25.77 12.53
N PRO A 187 -1.99 27.01 12.67
CA PRO A 187 -2.61 28.16 11.99
C PRO A 187 -2.30 28.21 10.49
N ASP A 188 -1.12 27.72 10.10
CA ASP A 188 -0.53 27.95 8.77
C ASP A 188 -0.36 26.63 8.01
N GLY A 189 -1.38 26.08 7.47
CA GLY A 189 -1.21 24.81 6.72
C GLY A 189 -2.50 24.30 6.11
N GLY A 190 -3.61 24.95 6.44
CA GLY A 190 -4.94 24.45 6.05
C GLY A 190 -5.43 23.36 7.00
N ASN A 191 -6.36 22.55 6.52
CA ASN A 191 -6.96 21.46 7.29
C ASN A 191 -5.96 20.32 7.49
N ILE A 192 -5.99 19.69 8.66
CA ILE A 192 -5.22 18.47 8.92
C ILE A 192 -5.84 17.34 8.13
N GLN A 193 -5.02 16.65 7.34
CA GLN A 193 -5.43 15.51 6.53
C GLN A 193 -5.15 14.17 7.22
N ALA A 194 -4.00 14.05 7.88
CA ALA A 194 -3.59 12.85 8.60
C ALA A 194 -2.59 13.17 9.72
N ILE A 195 -2.42 12.19 10.61
CA ILE A 195 -1.38 12.21 11.65
C ILE A 195 -0.66 10.86 11.63
N THR A 196 0.65 10.88 11.81
CA THR A 196 1.42 9.65 12.06
C THR A 196 2.05 9.70 13.44
N GLY A 197 2.21 8.53 14.05
CA GLY A 197 2.75 8.36 15.39
C GLY A 197 4.14 7.73 15.43
N GLY A 198 4.59 7.48 16.65
CA GLY A 198 5.91 6.90 16.95
C GLY A 198 6.60 7.67 18.07
N GLU A 199 7.92 7.83 18.01
CA GLU A 199 8.69 8.61 18.97
C GLU A 199 8.32 10.11 18.94
N PHE A 200 7.89 10.60 17.77
CA PHE A 200 7.32 11.91 17.52
C PHE A 200 6.10 11.77 16.63
N GLY A 201 5.21 12.77 16.63
CA GLY A 201 4.09 12.85 15.70
C GLY A 201 4.45 13.66 14.47
N LEU A 202 3.95 13.27 13.29
CA LEU A 202 3.89 14.16 12.13
C LEU A 202 2.43 14.47 11.83
N ILE A 203 2.13 15.75 11.74
CA ILE A 203 0.80 16.28 11.44
C ILE A 203 0.86 16.78 10.00
N PHE A 204 0.11 16.13 9.13
CA PHE A 204 0.02 16.45 7.71
C PHE A 204 -1.18 17.35 7.47
N SER A 205 -0.92 18.60 7.16
CA SER A 205 -1.95 19.55 6.72
C SER A 205 -1.98 19.64 5.19
N GLU A 206 -2.96 20.36 4.63
CA GLU A 206 -3.07 20.55 3.18
C GLU A 206 -1.80 21.12 2.54
N ASN A 207 -1.12 22.05 3.22
CA ASN A 207 0.03 22.79 2.66
C ASN A 207 1.30 22.67 3.50
N SER A 208 1.30 21.94 4.62
CA SER A 208 2.47 21.85 5.50
C SER A 208 2.55 20.51 6.22
N VAL A 209 3.74 20.19 6.69
CA VAL A 209 3.99 19.07 7.60
C VAL A 209 4.62 19.63 8.87
N THR A 210 3.99 19.33 10.01
CA THR A 210 4.43 19.79 11.34
C THR A 210 4.81 18.60 12.20
N ARG A 211 5.97 18.68 12.84
CA ARG A 211 6.46 17.67 13.79
C ARG A 211 6.04 18.05 15.20
N ALA A 212 5.43 17.11 15.91
CA ALA A 212 5.11 17.20 17.33
C ALA A 212 6.14 16.41 18.14
N SER A 213 6.92 17.09 18.95
CA SER A 213 7.97 16.50 19.78
C SER A 213 7.64 16.68 21.26
N TYR A 214 7.67 15.60 22.05
CA TYR A 214 7.41 15.68 23.48
C TYR A 214 8.57 16.35 24.20
N ILE A 215 8.26 17.42 24.95
CA ILE A 215 9.23 18.23 25.71
C ILE A 215 8.94 18.26 27.21
N GLY A 216 7.83 17.66 27.65
CA GLY A 216 7.40 17.67 29.05
C GLY A 216 6.70 18.94 29.48
N SER A 217 6.32 18.97 30.79
CA SER A 217 5.61 20.11 31.38
C SER A 217 6.42 21.41 31.26
N PRO A 218 5.78 22.58 31.01
CA PRO A 218 4.32 22.80 31.03
C PRO A 218 3.63 22.70 29.66
N LEU A 219 4.36 22.59 28.57
CA LEU A 219 3.79 22.64 27.20
C LEU A 219 3.52 21.27 26.59
N PHE A 220 4.10 20.21 27.17
CA PHE A 220 4.03 18.82 26.75
C PHE A 220 4.58 18.57 25.35
N PHE A 221 4.05 19.20 24.31
CA PHE A 221 4.52 19.05 22.93
C PHE A 221 4.96 20.38 22.32
N GLN A 222 6.08 20.32 21.63
CA GLN A 222 6.57 21.39 20.76
C GLN A 222 6.19 21.04 19.32
N MET A 223 5.63 22.03 18.61
CA MET A 223 5.21 21.89 17.21
C MET A 223 6.19 22.66 16.32
N ASP A 224 6.93 21.91 15.47
CA ASP A 224 7.90 22.49 14.55
C ASP A 224 7.49 22.17 13.11
N THR A 225 7.25 23.18 12.29
CA THR A 225 6.98 22.98 10.86
C THR A 225 8.24 22.54 10.14
N ILE A 226 8.25 21.33 9.59
CA ILE A 226 9.39 20.75 8.85
C ILE A 226 9.30 20.98 7.35
N SER A 227 8.10 21.24 6.83
CA SER A 227 7.89 21.56 5.41
C SER A 227 6.72 22.53 5.24
N ASN A 228 6.92 23.51 4.34
CA ASN A 228 5.89 24.41 3.86
C ASN A 228 5.77 24.23 2.33
N GLY A 229 4.56 24.01 1.83
CA GLY A 229 4.29 23.80 0.41
C GLY A 229 4.29 22.33 -0.03
N GLN A 230 4.75 21.38 0.79
CA GLN A 230 4.65 19.94 0.53
C GLN A 230 3.73 19.29 1.56
N GLY A 231 2.49 19.73 1.61
CA GLY A 231 1.47 19.16 2.48
C GLY A 231 0.93 17.83 1.98
N CYS A 232 -0.21 17.41 2.49
CA CYS A 232 -0.87 16.17 2.12
C CYS A 232 -2.15 16.45 1.35
N LEU A 233 -2.26 15.90 0.13
CA LEU A 233 -3.44 16.06 -0.72
C LEU A 233 -4.62 15.21 -0.21
N GLU A 234 -4.35 13.99 0.27
CA GLU A 234 -5.37 13.06 0.77
C GLU A 234 -4.83 12.21 1.93
N GLY A 235 -5.46 12.32 3.08
CA GLY A 235 -5.02 11.66 4.32
C GLY A 235 -4.97 10.12 4.24
N ASN A 236 -5.80 9.51 3.39
CA ASN A 236 -5.77 8.07 3.19
C ASN A 236 -4.54 7.57 2.42
N SER A 237 -3.70 8.47 1.88
CA SER A 237 -2.42 8.14 1.26
C SER A 237 -1.26 8.06 2.24
N VAL A 238 -1.46 8.56 3.47
CA VAL A 238 -0.40 8.66 4.49
C VAL A 238 -0.22 7.34 5.21
N ILE A 239 1.03 6.92 5.32
CA ILE A 239 1.41 5.75 6.14
C ILE A 239 2.80 5.95 6.71
N ASN A 240 3.07 5.36 7.88
CA ASN A 240 4.39 5.37 8.49
C ASN A 240 4.89 3.96 8.83
N TYR A 241 6.22 3.83 8.87
CA TYR A 241 6.93 2.66 9.37
C TYR A 241 8.12 3.11 10.20
N GLY A 242 8.03 2.96 11.50
CA GLY A 242 8.99 3.57 12.42
C GLY A 242 9.01 5.08 12.25
N ASN A 243 10.15 5.65 11.93
CA ASN A 243 10.32 7.09 11.73
C ASN A 243 10.12 7.54 10.27
N LEU A 244 9.89 6.61 9.34
CA LEU A 244 9.64 6.94 7.94
C LEU A 244 8.16 7.11 7.70
N SER A 245 7.77 8.22 7.11
CA SER A 245 6.40 8.48 6.65
C SER A 245 6.38 8.71 5.15
N PHE A 246 5.31 8.29 4.50
CA PHE A 246 5.10 8.39 3.06
C PHE A 246 3.71 8.96 2.79
N TRP A 247 3.57 9.86 1.80
CA TRP A 247 2.28 10.48 1.46
C TRP A 247 2.26 11.02 0.03
N LEU A 248 1.05 11.35 -0.43
CA LEU A 248 0.79 12.05 -1.67
C LEU A 248 0.59 13.54 -1.38
N SER A 249 1.36 14.39 -2.03
CA SER A 249 1.17 15.84 -2.10
C SER A 249 0.52 16.24 -3.42
N ASP A 250 0.25 17.52 -3.61
CA ASP A 250 -0.35 18.07 -4.83
C ASP A 250 0.58 18.01 -6.06
N ASP A 251 1.88 17.91 -5.86
CA ASP A 251 2.91 17.85 -6.90
C ASP A 251 3.62 16.48 -7.00
N GLY A 252 3.32 15.51 -6.14
CA GLY A 252 3.93 14.18 -6.22
C GLY A 252 3.99 13.41 -4.91
N TRP A 253 4.80 12.35 -4.92
CA TRP A 253 5.01 11.45 -3.80
C TRP A 253 6.19 11.86 -2.94
N TYR A 254 5.96 11.90 -1.64
CA TYR A 254 6.96 12.34 -0.66
C TYR A 254 7.21 11.31 0.43
N SER A 255 8.38 11.42 1.02
CA SER A 255 8.74 10.72 2.27
C SER A 255 9.43 11.66 3.24
N SER A 256 9.35 11.34 4.53
CA SER A 256 10.07 12.06 5.59
C SER A 256 10.53 11.10 6.67
N ASN A 257 11.66 11.42 7.28
CA ASN A 257 12.16 10.77 8.50
C ASN A 257 11.86 11.61 9.76
N GLY A 258 10.98 12.60 9.64
CA GLY A 258 10.66 13.55 10.70
C GLY A 258 11.56 14.79 10.78
N GLU A 259 12.58 14.89 9.93
CA GLU A 259 13.48 16.05 9.84
C GLU A 259 13.55 16.60 8.41
N ILE A 260 13.64 15.72 7.44
CA ILE A 260 13.82 16.07 6.03
C ILE A 260 12.66 15.51 5.24
N VAL A 261 12.09 16.34 4.38
CA VAL A 261 11.07 15.96 3.40
C VAL A 261 11.75 15.77 2.04
N THR A 262 11.53 14.62 1.41
CA THR A 262 12.15 14.24 0.13
C THR A 262 11.08 13.81 -0.86
N ASN A 263 11.08 14.38 -2.06
CA ASN A 263 10.27 13.88 -3.16
C ASN A 263 10.86 12.55 -3.65
N ILE A 264 10.05 11.50 -3.68
CA ILE A 264 10.44 10.14 -4.08
C ILE A 264 9.93 9.75 -5.46
N GLY A 265 8.98 10.52 -6.00
CA GLY A 265 8.35 10.28 -7.30
C GLY A 265 8.85 11.17 -8.44
N LEU A 266 9.61 12.24 -8.14
CA LEU A 266 10.08 13.23 -9.11
C LEU A 266 10.91 12.58 -10.22
N GLU A 267 10.55 12.88 -11.49
CA GLU A 267 11.15 12.29 -12.70
C GLU A 267 11.07 10.73 -12.71
N LYS A 268 10.19 10.15 -11.89
CA LYS A 268 9.96 8.71 -11.84
C LYS A 268 8.51 8.38 -12.19
N VAL A 269 7.55 8.75 -11.31
CA VAL A 269 6.16 8.31 -11.41
C VAL A 269 5.13 9.40 -11.11
N ASP A 270 5.53 10.62 -10.76
CA ASP A 270 4.58 11.66 -10.35
C ASP A 270 3.64 12.05 -11.49
N ARG A 271 4.18 12.34 -12.68
CA ARG A 271 3.37 12.65 -13.86
C ARG A 271 2.50 11.46 -14.26
N PHE A 272 3.08 10.26 -14.32
CA PHE A 272 2.36 9.02 -14.62
C PHE A 272 1.15 8.83 -13.69
N PHE A 273 1.31 9.09 -12.40
CA PHE A 273 0.24 8.95 -11.43
C PHE A 273 -0.89 9.95 -11.70
N PHE A 274 -0.60 11.24 -11.82
CA PHE A 274 -1.61 12.29 -12.02
C PHE A 274 -2.33 12.19 -13.38
N GLU A 275 -1.67 11.71 -14.42
CA GLU A 275 -2.29 11.45 -15.72
C GLU A 275 -3.24 10.23 -15.69
N ARG A 276 -3.01 9.30 -14.76
CA ARG A 276 -3.71 8.01 -14.71
C ARG A 276 -4.77 7.93 -13.61
N ALA A 277 -4.54 8.56 -12.48
CA ALA A 277 -5.46 8.53 -11.35
C ALA A 277 -6.75 9.31 -11.63
N ASP A 278 -7.87 8.78 -11.16
CA ASP A 278 -9.14 9.51 -11.11
C ASP A 278 -9.12 10.46 -9.91
N ILE A 279 -8.76 11.72 -10.15
CA ILE A 279 -8.63 12.75 -9.11
C ILE A 279 -9.95 12.95 -8.34
N THR A 280 -11.11 12.69 -8.96
CA THR A 280 -12.42 12.80 -8.28
C THR A 280 -12.66 11.71 -7.23
N LYS A 281 -11.84 10.65 -7.25
CA LYS A 281 -11.91 9.51 -6.33
C LYS A 281 -10.66 9.34 -5.46
N LEU A 282 -9.85 10.39 -5.31
CA LEU A 282 -8.65 10.33 -4.46
C LEU A 282 -8.99 10.00 -3.01
N ASN A 283 -10.15 10.43 -2.50
CA ASN A 283 -10.63 10.07 -1.17
C ASN A 283 -10.80 8.54 -0.94
N THR A 284 -10.80 7.75 -2.02
CA THR A 284 -10.85 6.28 -1.96
C THR A 284 -9.48 5.61 -2.02
N ILE A 285 -8.40 6.39 -2.07
CA ILE A 285 -7.04 5.86 -2.00
C ILE A 285 -6.87 5.12 -0.66
N SER A 286 -6.11 4.07 -0.67
CA SER A 286 -5.69 3.35 0.54
C SER A 286 -4.24 2.94 0.43
N VAL A 287 -3.60 2.76 1.56
CA VAL A 287 -2.18 2.43 1.59
C VAL A 287 -1.90 1.32 2.59
N ALA A 288 -0.91 0.50 2.27
CA ALA A 288 -0.41 -0.55 3.15
C ALA A 288 1.11 -0.62 3.07
N ILE A 289 1.72 -1.11 4.14
CA ILE A 289 3.16 -1.38 4.20
C ILE A 289 3.39 -2.89 4.30
N ASP A 290 4.34 -3.43 3.52
CA ASP A 290 4.93 -4.76 3.72
C ASP A 290 6.35 -4.57 4.28
N PRO A 291 6.53 -4.66 5.60
CA PRO A 291 7.83 -4.43 6.23
C PRO A 291 8.85 -5.55 5.95
N VAL A 292 8.40 -6.69 5.47
CA VAL A 292 9.28 -7.83 5.17
C VAL A 292 9.91 -7.70 3.81
N LYS A 293 9.19 -7.08 2.88
CA LYS A 293 9.66 -6.81 1.52
C LYS A 293 10.09 -5.37 1.32
N ASN A 294 9.99 -4.53 2.36
CA ASN A 294 10.27 -3.10 2.32
C ASN A 294 9.45 -2.35 1.25
N LEU A 295 8.13 -2.65 1.18
CA LEU A 295 7.23 -2.08 0.19
C LEU A 295 6.16 -1.20 0.82
N VAL A 296 5.95 -0.02 0.24
CA VAL A 296 4.75 0.78 0.40
C VAL A 296 3.87 0.56 -0.83
N ILE A 297 2.59 0.28 -0.61
CA ILE A 297 1.65 -0.08 -1.66
C ILE A 297 0.42 0.82 -1.54
N TRP A 298 0.19 1.66 -2.54
CA TRP A 298 -1.00 2.49 -2.65
C TRP A 298 -1.97 1.88 -3.65
N ASN A 299 -3.24 1.79 -3.28
CA ASN A 299 -4.33 1.38 -4.13
C ASN A 299 -5.15 2.62 -4.51
N PHE A 300 -5.30 2.88 -5.78
CA PHE A 300 -6.05 4.03 -6.28
C PHE A 300 -6.98 3.65 -7.44
N ALA A 301 -8.02 4.44 -7.65
CA ALA A 301 -8.87 4.32 -8.82
C ALA A 301 -8.24 5.04 -10.01
N ASN A 302 -8.16 4.38 -11.17
CA ASN A 302 -7.70 5.02 -12.39
C ASN A 302 -8.88 5.63 -13.20
N THR A 303 -8.56 6.45 -14.18
CA THR A 303 -9.55 7.12 -15.05
C THR A 303 -10.45 6.16 -15.84
N SER A 304 -10.06 4.89 -15.98
CA SER A 304 -10.88 3.83 -16.59
C SER A 304 -11.84 3.16 -15.59
N GLY A 305 -11.84 3.58 -14.32
CA GLY A 305 -12.68 3.04 -13.26
C GLY A 305 -12.17 1.75 -12.62
N ASN A 306 -10.97 1.28 -12.97
CA ASN A 306 -10.34 0.12 -12.38
C ASN A 306 -9.46 0.52 -11.18
N ARG A 307 -9.21 -0.44 -10.29
CA ARG A 307 -8.22 -0.29 -9.21
C ARG A 307 -6.84 -0.70 -9.70
N GLU A 308 -5.86 0.07 -9.27
CA GLU A 308 -4.45 -0.13 -9.61
C GLU A 308 -3.58 0.09 -8.38
N LEU A 309 -2.50 -0.69 -8.28
CA LEU A 309 -1.51 -0.55 -7.22
C LEU A 309 -0.30 0.20 -7.75
N LEU A 310 0.16 1.20 -7.00
CA LEU A 310 1.48 1.80 -7.14
C LEU A 310 2.35 1.30 -5.99
N ILE A 311 3.52 0.76 -6.30
CA ILE A 311 4.37 0.03 -5.35
C ILE A 311 5.73 0.70 -5.29
N TYR A 312 6.17 1.06 -4.09
CA TYR A 312 7.46 1.67 -3.83
C TYR A 312 8.30 0.83 -2.87
N HIS A 313 9.50 0.47 -3.28
CA HIS A 313 10.48 -0.19 -2.41
C HIS A 313 11.41 0.87 -1.82
N TRP A 314 11.26 1.18 -0.52
CA TRP A 314 11.91 2.35 0.08
C TRP A 314 13.43 2.23 0.23
N GLU A 315 13.99 1.04 0.40
CA GLU A 315 15.45 0.87 0.45
C GLU A 315 16.10 0.94 -0.93
N LEU A 316 15.47 0.34 -1.96
CA LEU A 316 15.97 0.35 -3.34
C LEU A 316 15.61 1.64 -4.08
N GLN A 317 14.66 2.42 -3.55
CA GLN A 317 14.10 3.64 -4.17
C GLN A 317 13.55 3.39 -5.58
N ARG A 318 12.96 2.21 -5.79
CA ARG A 318 12.41 1.75 -7.06
C ARG A 318 10.90 1.61 -6.99
N TRP A 319 10.27 1.85 -8.13
CA TRP A 319 8.84 1.79 -8.31
C TRP A 319 8.42 0.60 -9.19
N SER A 320 7.18 0.19 -9.05
CA SER A 320 6.45 -0.69 -9.95
C SER A 320 4.95 -0.48 -9.80
N ARG A 321 4.17 -1.15 -10.64
CA ARG A 321 2.71 -1.09 -10.58
C ARG A 321 2.09 -2.47 -10.72
N ALA A 322 0.81 -2.59 -10.30
CA ALA A 322 0.06 -3.83 -10.52
C ALA A 322 -1.43 -3.56 -10.69
N ASP A 323 -2.10 -4.46 -11.41
CA ASP A 323 -3.55 -4.53 -11.40
C ASP A 323 -4.02 -5.20 -10.11
N THR A 324 -5.20 -4.83 -9.62
CA THR A 324 -5.79 -5.49 -8.46
C THR A 324 -7.30 -5.57 -8.59
N ILE A 325 -7.88 -6.56 -7.94
CA ILE A 325 -9.33 -6.67 -7.77
C ILE A 325 -9.78 -6.10 -6.42
N SER A 326 -8.85 -5.77 -5.52
CA SER A 326 -9.17 -5.21 -4.21
C SER A 326 -9.62 -3.76 -4.32
N ASP A 327 -10.61 -3.39 -3.54
CA ASP A 327 -11.10 -2.00 -3.46
C ASP A 327 -10.19 -1.15 -2.57
N THR A 328 -9.64 -1.75 -1.51
CA THR A 328 -8.68 -1.12 -0.61
C THR A 328 -7.51 -2.04 -0.33
N VAL A 329 -6.44 -1.49 0.23
CA VAL A 329 -5.32 -2.25 0.81
C VAL A 329 -5.15 -1.89 2.28
N GLY A 330 -4.62 -2.83 3.04
CA GLY A 330 -4.35 -2.71 4.47
C GLY A 330 -3.47 -3.86 4.93
N THR A 331 -3.32 -3.98 6.23
CA THR A 331 -2.45 -4.99 6.82
C THR A 331 -3.22 -5.88 7.80
N MET A 332 -2.88 -7.14 7.81
CA MET A 332 -3.39 -8.06 8.83
C MET A 332 -2.31 -9.04 9.29
N THR A 333 -2.61 -9.79 10.32
CA THR A 333 -1.74 -10.85 10.83
C THR A 333 -2.38 -12.19 10.54
N SER A 334 -1.57 -13.14 10.03
CA SER A 334 -2.03 -14.50 9.75
C SER A 334 -2.41 -15.24 11.03
N ILE A 335 -3.38 -16.14 10.91
CA ILE A 335 -3.77 -17.07 11.98
C ILE A 335 -2.91 -18.32 11.92
N THR A 336 -2.70 -18.96 13.08
CA THR A 336 -2.12 -20.29 13.12
C THR A 336 -3.17 -21.31 12.69
N THR A 337 -2.87 -22.08 11.67
CA THR A 337 -3.78 -23.12 11.14
C THR A 337 -3.16 -24.49 11.36
N SER A 338 -3.97 -25.43 11.89
CA SER A 338 -3.60 -26.86 11.92
C SER A 338 -3.95 -27.54 10.60
N LEU A 339 -3.47 -28.76 10.39
CA LEU A 339 -3.82 -29.55 9.20
C LEU A 339 -5.34 -29.80 9.13
N GLU A 340 -6.00 -30.00 10.26
CA GLU A 340 -7.45 -30.12 10.35
C GLU A 340 -8.15 -28.79 10.01
N GLY A 341 -7.54 -27.67 10.38
CA GLY A 341 -8.02 -26.32 10.07
C GLY A 341 -7.99 -26.00 8.58
N LEU A 342 -7.09 -26.59 7.80
CA LEU A 342 -7.07 -26.40 6.35
C LEU A 342 -8.40 -26.81 5.70
N SER A 343 -8.98 -27.90 6.16
CA SER A 343 -10.30 -28.37 5.67
C SER A 343 -11.46 -27.60 6.30
N SER A 344 -11.44 -27.41 7.61
CA SER A 344 -12.59 -26.86 8.35
C SER A 344 -12.72 -25.34 8.23
N VAL A 345 -11.59 -24.62 8.15
CA VAL A 345 -11.54 -23.14 8.09
C VAL A 345 -11.45 -22.66 6.65
N PHE A 346 -10.52 -23.22 5.88
CA PHE A 346 -10.26 -22.77 4.50
C PHE A 346 -10.97 -23.61 3.43
N GLY A 347 -11.61 -24.72 3.80
CA GLY A 347 -12.33 -25.58 2.87
C GLY A 347 -11.45 -26.39 1.92
N TYR A 348 -10.12 -26.44 2.14
CA TYR A 348 -9.20 -27.20 1.30
C TYR A 348 -9.20 -28.67 1.71
N THR A 349 -9.74 -29.52 0.85
CA THR A 349 -9.79 -30.97 1.04
C THR A 349 -8.65 -31.71 0.35
N ASP A 350 -7.91 -31.02 -0.51
CA ASP A 350 -6.80 -31.53 -1.28
C ASP A 350 -5.63 -30.54 -1.24
N ILE A 351 -4.42 -31.03 -1.03
CA ILE A 351 -3.19 -30.22 -0.99
C ILE A 351 -2.94 -29.56 -2.34
N ASP A 352 -3.27 -30.24 -3.44
CA ASP A 352 -3.07 -29.70 -4.79
C ASP A 352 -4.06 -28.55 -5.13
N ALA A 353 -5.13 -28.43 -4.38
CA ALA A 353 -6.12 -27.34 -4.52
C ALA A 353 -5.80 -26.09 -3.70
N MET A 354 -4.72 -26.10 -2.93
CA MET A 354 -4.34 -24.99 -2.07
C MET A 354 -3.78 -23.82 -2.88
N PRO A 355 -4.12 -22.56 -2.54
CA PRO A 355 -3.66 -21.37 -3.25
C PRO A 355 -2.18 -21.07 -3.01
N ALA A 356 -1.58 -21.65 -1.97
CA ALA A 356 -0.22 -21.42 -1.55
C ALA A 356 0.38 -22.66 -0.88
N SER A 357 1.71 -22.74 -0.85
CA SER A 357 2.44 -23.78 -0.10
C SER A 357 2.09 -23.76 1.38
N LEU A 358 2.16 -24.92 2.06
CA LEU A 358 1.99 -25.02 3.53
C LEU A 358 2.98 -24.14 4.31
N ASP A 359 4.13 -23.84 3.74
CA ASP A 359 5.13 -22.93 4.32
C ASP A 359 4.79 -21.44 4.08
N SER A 360 3.70 -21.16 3.40
CA SER A 360 3.25 -19.79 3.16
C SER A 360 2.90 -19.09 4.48
N ARG A 361 3.15 -17.79 4.52
CA ARG A 361 2.74 -16.92 5.63
C ARG A 361 1.23 -16.98 5.93
N LEU A 362 0.42 -17.37 4.97
CA LEU A 362 -1.02 -17.54 5.12
C LEU A 362 -1.37 -18.57 6.23
N PHE A 363 -0.59 -19.64 6.33
CA PHE A 363 -0.85 -20.77 7.25
C PHE A 363 0.03 -20.74 8.51
N ILE A 364 1.12 -20.00 8.49
CA ILE A 364 2.02 -19.82 9.65
C ILE A 364 1.52 -18.61 10.45
N GLY A 365 0.98 -18.85 11.63
CA GLY A 365 0.43 -17.80 12.48
C GLY A 365 1.43 -16.71 12.88
N ASN A 366 0.91 -15.55 13.25
CA ASN A 366 1.67 -14.35 13.66
C ASN A 366 2.61 -13.80 12.58
N LYS A 367 2.29 -14.00 11.31
CA LYS A 367 3.04 -13.41 10.20
C LYS A 367 2.26 -12.26 9.60
N PHE A 368 2.99 -11.25 9.18
CA PHE A 368 2.42 -10.13 8.41
C PHE A 368 1.82 -10.65 7.11
N LEU A 369 0.61 -10.19 6.80
CA LEU A 369 -0.08 -10.40 5.53
C LEU A 369 -0.52 -9.03 4.97
N LEU A 370 -0.22 -8.81 3.71
CA LEU A 370 -0.87 -7.76 2.95
C LEU A 370 -2.31 -8.19 2.70
N ALA A 371 -3.25 -7.36 3.10
CA ALA A 371 -4.67 -7.59 3.00
C ALA A 371 -5.37 -6.41 2.32
N GLY A 372 -6.67 -6.48 2.24
CA GLY A 372 -7.52 -5.41 1.73
C GLY A 372 -8.97 -5.83 1.79
N THR A 373 -9.81 -5.06 1.14
CA THR A 373 -11.24 -5.37 1.01
C THR A 373 -11.64 -5.49 -0.45
N LYS A 374 -12.65 -6.29 -0.72
CA LYS A 374 -13.34 -6.36 -2.00
C LYS A 374 -14.84 -6.48 -1.74
N LEU A 375 -15.56 -5.40 -2.05
CA LEU A 375 -16.96 -5.31 -1.68
C LEU A 375 -17.13 -5.61 -0.17
N ASN A 376 -17.86 -6.64 0.18
CA ASN A 376 -18.16 -7.04 1.56
C ASN A 376 -17.26 -8.16 2.10
N LYS A 377 -16.08 -8.38 1.50
CA LYS A 377 -15.13 -9.43 1.94
C LYS A 377 -13.76 -8.85 2.24
N ILE A 378 -13.05 -9.48 3.17
CA ILE A 378 -11.62 -9.31 3.33
C ILE A 378 -10.92 -10.15 2.25
N VAL A 379 -9.88 -9.59 1.63
CA VAL A 379 -8.98 -10.27 0.70
C VAL A 379 -7.55 -10.24 1.23
N THR A 380 -6.74 -11.21 0.82
CA THR A 380 -5.30 -11.27 1.13
C THR A 380 -4.51 -11.42 -0.16
N PHE A 381 -3.30 -10.86 -0.21
CA PHE A 381 -2.42 -10.96 -1.38
C PHE A 381 -1.61 -12.27 -1.32
N THR A 382 -2.32 -13.37 -1.48
CA THR A 382 -1.79 -14.74 -1.43
C THR A 382 -2.18 -15.59 -2.64
N GLY A 383 -2.95 -15.01 -3.58
CA GLY A 383 -3.39 -15.66 -4.80
C GLY A 383 -2.27 -15.84 -5.82
N GLN A 384 -2.56 -16.59 -6.87
CA GLN A 384 -1.62 -16.78 -7.99
C GLN A 384 -1.28 -15.41 -8.62
N PRO A 385 0.00 -15.14 -8.94
CA PRO A 385 0.40 -13.91 -9.58
C PRO A 385 -0.36 -13.64 -10.88
N ILE A 386 -0.79 -12.39 -11.06
CA ILE A 386 -1.31 -11.92 -12.35
C ILE A 386 -0.15 -11.91 -13.35
N THR A 387 -0.43 -12.11 -14.63
CA THR A 387 0.59 -12.12 -15.69
C THR A 387 1.50 -10.89 -15.57
N PRO A 388 2.80 -11.09 -15.27
CA PRO A 388 3.76 -10.02 -15.16
C PRO A 388 4.14 -9.48 -16.52
N GLN A 389 4.51 -8.19 -16.57
CA GLN A 389 5.03 -7.54 -17.77
C GLN A 389 6.22 -6.66 -17.42
N LEU A 390 7.33 -6.91 -18.08
CA LEU A 390 8.54 -6.10 -18.00
C LEU A 390 8.84 -5.59 -19.40
N ILE A 391 8.61 -4.30 -19.63
CA ILE A 391 8.81 -3.68 -20.94
C ILE A 391 10.05 -2.80 -20.87
N THR A 392 11.05 -3.12 -21.72
CA THR A 392 12.27 -2.32 -21.81
C THR A 392 11.98 -0.97 -22.46
N THR A 393 12.86 0.00 -22.28
CA THR A 393 12.93 1.18 -23.13
C THR A 393 13.39 0.82 -24.53
N ASP A 394 13.38 1.78 -25.43
CA ASP A 394 13.86 1.58 -26.80
C ASP A 394 15.38 1.42 -26.83
N VAL A 395 15.81 0.34 -27.46
CA VAL A 395 17.23 0.06 -27.73
C VAL A 395 17.53 0.44 -29.16
N GLU A 396 18.41 1.43 -29.34
CA GLU A 396 18.89 1.84 -30.66
C GLU A 396 20.13 1.03 -31.07
N VAL A 397 20.07 0.36 -32.20
CA VAL A 397 21.19 -0.44 -32.74
C VAL A 397 21.42 -0.15 -34.20
N GLY A 398 21.99 1.01 -34.47
CA GLY A 398 22.28 1.44 -35.85
C GLY A 398 21.00 1.74 -36.65
N TYR A 399 21.18 2.08 -37.92
CA TYR A 399 20.11 2.58 -38.78
C TYR A 399 19.05 1.55 -39.15
N ASN A 400 19.44 0.29 -39.27
CA ASN A 400 18.51 -0.81 -39.61
C ASN A 400 19.09 -2.11 -39.08
N SER A 401 18.53 -2.62 -38.02
CA SER A 401 18.95 -3.89 -37.40
C SER A 401 17.79 -4.86 -37.32
N VAL A 402 18.14 -6.16 -37.23
CA VAL A 402 17.18 -7.24 -37.10
C VAL A 402 17.41 -7.98 -35.80
N VAL A 403 16.38 -8.00 -34.96
CA VAL A 403 16.33 -8.89 -33.79
C VAL A 403 16.14 -10.31 -34.26
N THR A 404 16.99 -11.20 -33.81
CA THR A 404 16.92 -12.64 -34.23
C THR A 404 16.60 -13.55 -33.05
N LEU A 405 16.99 -13.19 -31.83
CA LEU A 405 16.84 -14.00 -30.64
C LEU A 405 16.77 -13.16 -29.42
N ALA A 406 15.99 -13.61 -28.42
CA ALA A 406 16.01 -13.12 -27.06
C ALA A 406 16.20 -14.29 -26.09
N ARG A 407 16.92 -14.02 -24.98
CA ARG A 407 17.12 -14.98 -23.87
C ARG A 407 16.80 -14.25 -22.55
N PRO A 408 15.57 -14.39 -22.03
CA PRO A 408 15.25 -13.90 -20.71
C PRO A 408 16.10 -14.58 -19.64
N GLN A 409 16.68 -13.78 -18.75
CA GLN A 409 17.42 -14.25 -17.58
C GLN A 409 16.49 -14.24 -16.39
N ILE A 410 15.89 -15.39 -16.10
CA ILE A 410 14.87 -15.57 -15.05
C ILE A 410 15.30 -16.74 -14.16
N ASP A 411 15.23 -16.53 -12.87
CA ASP A 411 15.50 -17.55 -11.88
C ASP A 411 14.24 -18.39 -11.64
N ASN A 412 14.37 -19.72 -11.66
CA ASN A 412 13.29 -20.69 -11.46
C ASN A 412 12.03 -20.42 -12.30
N GLY A 413 12.08 -20.70 -13.59
CA GLY A 413 10.92 -20.53 -14.46
C GLY A 413 11.27 -20.38 -15.91
N THR A 414 10.32 -19.90 -16.66
CA THR A 414 10.47 -19.61 -18.08
C THR A 414 9.83 -18.28 -18.42
N ALA A 415 9.89 -17.86 -19.68
CA ALA A 415 9.22 -16.64 -20.12
C ALA A 415 8.78 -16.76 -21.57
N GLN A 416 7.93 -15.82 -21.95
CA GLN A 416 7.66 -15.50 -23.34
C GLN A 416 8.05 -14.05 -23.63
N VAL A 417 8.48 -13.77 -24.86
CA VAL A 417 8.94 -12.44 -25.27
C VAL A 417 8.23 -12.01 -26.54
N ALA A 418 7.77 -10.76 -26.52
CA ALA A 418 7.32 -10.06 -27.72
C ALA A 418 8.27 -8.90 -28.01
N VAL A 419 8.46 -8.55 -29.28
CA VAL A 419 9.30 -7.43 -29.71
C VAL A 419 8.46 -6.47 -30.55
N ALA A 420 8.61 -5.17 -30.28
CA ALA A 420 8.19 -4.09 -31.15
C ALA A 420 9.41 -3.45 -31.76
N SER A 421 9.37 -3.14 -33.06
CA SER A 421 10.46 -2.46 -33.75
C SER A 421 9.90 -1.29 -34.55
N ARG A 422 10.54 -0.13 -34.44
CA ARG A 422 10.17 1.07 -35.16
C ARG A 422 11.37 1.75 -35.81
N ARG A 423 11.13 2.58 -36.80
CA ARG A 423 12.22 3.29 -37.51
C ARG A 423 12.43 4.67 -36.93
N GLU A 424 11.37 5.36 -36.55
CA GLU A 424 11.40 6.68 -35.94
C GLU A 424 10.77 6.62 -34.53
N LEU A 425 11.11 7.57 -33.67
CA LEU A 425 10.64 7.58 -32.27
C LEU A 425 9.16 7.92 -32.14
N ASP A 426 8.59 8.59 -33.13
CA ASP A 426 7.18 8.94 -33.21
C ASP A 426 6.28 7.88 -33.87
N ASP A 427 6.88 6.81 -34.42
CA ASP A 427 6.14 5.66 -34.92
C ASP A 427 5.39 4.93 -33.78
N ASN A 428 4.21 4.41 -34.06
CA ASN A 428 3.44 3.60 -33.11
C ASN A 428 4.22 2.35 -32.65
N ILE A 429 4.09 2.02 -31.36
CA ILE A 429 4.71 0.84 -30.79
C ILE A 429 3.70 -0.31 -30.85
N GLU A 430 3.95 -1.27 -31.74
CA GLU A 430 3.14 -2.47 -31.90
C GLU A 430 3.97 -3.72 -31.62
N PHE A 431 3.62 -4.41 -30.53
CA PHE A 431 4.27 -5.68 -30.20
C PHE A 431 3.75 -6.79 -31.11
N GLY A 432 4.67 -7.58 -31.62
CA GLY A 432 4.34 -8.85 -32.28
C GLY A 432 3.76 -9.89 -31.31
N ALA A 433 3.49 -11.08 -31.82
CA ALA A 433 3.04 -12.19 -30.97
C ALA A 433 4.12 -12.59 -29.94
N PHE A 434 3.71 -13.02 -28.75
CA PHE A 434 4.60 -13.58 -27.76
C PHE A 434 5.18 -14.93 -28.25
N VAL A 435 6.48 -15.06 -28.15
CA VAL A 435 7.21 -16.29 -28.47
C VAL A 435 7.71 -16.91 -27.17
N PRO A 436 7.24 -18.12 -26.81
CA PRO A 436 7.71 -18.81 -25.61
C PRO A 436 9.17 -19.23 -25.75
N ALA A 437 9.88 -19.22 -24.61
CA ALA A 437 11.24 -19.75 -24.58
C ALA A 437 11.26 -21.27 -24.78
N THR A 438 12.24 -21.74 -25.55
CA THR A 438 12.53 -23.15 -25.69
C THR A 438 13.10 -23.72 -24.37
N SER A 439 13.31 -25.07 -24.32
CA SER A 439 13.98 -25.72 -23.18
C SER A 439 15.40 -25.19 -22.92
N GLU A 440 16.03 -24.53 -23.91
CA GLU A 440 17.32 -23.87 -23.78
C GLU A 440 17.22 -22.39 -23.42
N GLY A 441 16.00 -21.89 -23.05
CA GLY A 441 15.76 -20.51 -22.68
C GLY A 441 15.79 -19.50 -23.85
N ARG A 442 15.55 -19.95 -25.09
CA ARG A 442 15.64 -19.10 -26.29
C ARG A 442 14.28 -18.78 -26.89
N CYS A 443 14.02 -17.51 -27.14
CA CYS A 443 12.87 -17.03 -27.93
C CYS A 443 13.36 -16.61 -29.31
N SER A 444 12.98 -17.34 -30.38
CA SER A 444 13.33 -17.00 -31.75
C SER A 444 12.41 -15.86 -32.24
N LEU A 445 12.95 -14.66 -32.39
CA LEU A 445 12.25 -13.48 -32.85
C LEU A 445 12.68 -13.08 -34.25
N ARG A 446 11.85 -12.34 -34.97
CA ARG A 446 12.21 -11.73 -36.23
C ARG A 446 11.51 -10.37 -36.37
N SER A 447 12.21 -9.30 -36.07
CA SER A 447 11.71 -7.94 -36.23
C SER A 447 12.85 -7.03 -36.68
N ALA A 448 12.55 -6.09 -37.58
CA ALA A 448 13.52 -5.19 -38.17
C ALA A 448 13.13 -3.73 -37.91
N GLY A 449 14.10 -2.93 -37.52
CA GLY A 449 13.92 -1.51 -37.25
C GLY A 449 15.20 -0.85 -36.78
N ARG A 450 15.10 0.40 -36.37
CA ARG A 450 16.18 1.16 -35.74
C ARG A 450 16.08 1.06 -34.22
N TYR A 451 14.86 1.13 -33.70
CA TYR A 451 14.56 1.09 -32.27
C TYR A 451 13.80 -0.22 -31.98
N HIS A 452 14.19 -0.92 -30.93
CA HIS A 452 13.62 -2.18 -30.51
C HIS A 452 13.20 -2.13 -29.06
N ARG A 453 11.98 -2.55 -28.76
CA ARG A 453 11.42 -2.65 -27.42
C ARG A 453 10.96 -4.07 -27.14
N PHE A 454 11.30 -4.60 -25.99
CA PHE A 454 11.00 -5.96 -25.59
C PHE A 454 9.98 -5.99 -24.47
N ASN A 455 8.94 -6.78 -24.63
CA ASN A 455 8.00 -7.12 -23.58
C ASN A 455 8.29 -8.56 -23.13
N VAL A 456 8.76 -8.71 -21.91
CA VAL A 456 9.08 -9.99 -21.30
C VAL A 456 8.02 -10.34 -20.28
N GLN A 457 7.42 -11.53 -20.43
CA GLN A 457 6.43 -12.08 -19.51
C GLN A 457 7.00 -13.37 -18.89
N PRO A 458 7.52 -13.31 -17.65
CA PRO A 458 7.85 -14.51 -16.89
C PRO A 458 6.64 -15.40 -16.68
N THR A 459 6.84 -16.71 -16.71
CA THR A 459 5.79 -17.74 -16.55
C THR A 459 6.30 -18.91 -15.71
N GLY A 460 5.37 -19.68 -15.12
CA GLY A 460 5.71 -20.76 -14.20
C GLY A 460 6.06 -20.23 -12.79
N ASN A 461 6.74 -21.04 -12.01
CA ASN A 461 7.15 -20.70 -10.64
C ASN A 461 8.48 -19.93 -10.64
N TRP A 462 8.51 -18.78 -11.27
CA TRP A 462 9.69 -17.93 -11.31
C TRP A 462 9.84 -17.12 -10.03
N GLU A 463 11.08 -16.79 -9.68
CA GLU A 463 11.40 -16.02 -8.48
C GLU A 463 11.86 -14.60 -8.83
N ILE A 464 12.87 -14.48 -9.71
CA ILE A 464 13.44 -13.18 -10.06
C ILE A 464 13.62 -13.08 -11.57
N ALA A 465 13.16 -12.00 -12.17
CA ALA A 465 13.46 -11.62 -13.54
C ALA A 465 14.51 -10.50 -13.53
N MET A 466 15.68 -10.77 -14.13
CA MET A 466 16.87 -9.91 -14.04
C MET A 466 17.14 -9.11 -15.31
N SER A 467 17.08 -9.74 -16.45
CA SER A 467 17.46 -9.12 -17.73
C SER A 467 16.93 -9.91 -18.92
N VAL A 468 17.12 -9.38 -20.11
CA VAL A 468 16.98 -10.11 -21.36
C VAL A 468 18.23 -9.89 -22.23
N ASP A 469 18.87 -10.99 -22.66
CA ASP A 469 19.96 -10.93 -23.62
C ASP A 469 19.36 -11.01 -25.04
N VAL A 470 19.70 -10.06 -25.91
CA VAL A 470 19.15 -9.96 -27.27
C VAL A 470 20.25 -10.05 -28.32
N ASP A 471 20.04 -10.86 -29.36
CA ASP A 471 20.94 -10.99 -30.48
C ASP A 471 20.45 -10.13 -31.65
N LEU A 472 21.28 -9.18 -32.04
CA LEU A 472 21.02 -8.19 -33.08
C LEU A 472 21.96 -8.39 -34.26
N LYS A 473 21.39 -8.30 -35.44
CA LYS A 473 22.15 -8.28 -36.71
C LYS A 473 21.99 -6.91 -37.37
N PRO A 474 23.06 -6.27 -37.80
CA PRO A 474 22.99 -5.03 -38.58
C PRO A 474 22.28 -5.23 -39.91
#